data_5826becbe134c27d355c23477f6ab5de
#
_entry.id   5826becbe134c27d355c23477f6ab5de
#
_cell.length_a   1.000
_cell.length_b   1.000
_cell.length_c   1.000
_cell.angle_alpha   90.00
_cell.angle_beta   90.00
_cell.angle_gamma   90.00
#
_symmetry.space_group_name_H-M   'P 1'
#
loop_
_entity.id
_entity.type
_entity.pdbx_description
1 polymer ?
#
loop_
_entity_poly.entity_id
_entity_poly.type
_entity_poly.pdbx_seq_one_letter_code
_entity_poly.pdbx_strand_id
1 'polypeptide(L)'
;MSDSLLNIFKFGLLALLYLFFARVLWAVWSEVRGPRAGAAPLSARGGAGHAPGEPVADPSALRAKTPPRGKRGAVARLIVLEPRSNKGTAISVAQEITFGRAPGCTVAVPDDTFVSQVHARVFNDQGNVIIEDFGSTNGTFVNGTRLTIPQALHKGDRVQIGSTVLEAN
;
A
#
# COMPACT_ATOMS: atom_id res chain seq x y z
N MET A 1 7.89 59.33 6.05
CA MET A 1 8.19 58.48 4.84
C MET A 1 8.40 57.01 5.16
N SER A 2 8.60 56.65 6.41
CA SER A 2 8.83 55.25 6.89
C SER A 2 7.57 54.39 6.94
N ASP A 3 6.42 54.94 7.23
CA ASP A 3 5.17 54.16 7.42
C ASP A 3 4.65 53.51 6.13
N SER A 4 4.80 54.22 5.00
CA SER A 4 4.40 53.70 3.69
C SER A 4 5.31 52.51 3.25
N LEU A 5 6.61 52.60 3.50
CA LEU A 5 7.56 51.51 3.23
C LEU A 5 7.28 50.29 4.13
N LEU A 6 7.00 50.54 5.40
CA LEU A 6 6.67 49.49 6.36
C LEU A 6 5.39 48.74 5.95
N ASN A 7 4.37 49.47 5.51
CA ASN A 7 3.13 48.88 5.01
C ASN A 7 3.33 48.06 3.74
N ILE A 8 4.13 48.55 2.76
CA ILE A 8 4.43 47.79 1.56
C ILE A 8 5.16 46.49 1.90
N PHE A 9 6.13 46.57 2.82
CA PHE A 9 6.87 45.36 3.28
C PHE A 9 5.97 44.37 3.99
N LYS A 10 5.06 44.84 4.84
CA LYS A 10 4.08 44.03 5.56
C LYS A 10 3.15 43.29 4.60
N PHE A 11 2.59 43.99 3.62
CA PHE A 11 1.70 43.37 2.60
C PHE A 11 2.47 42.43 1.68
N GLY A 12 3.73 42.75 1.31
CA GLY A 12 4.59 41.89 0.53
C GLY A 12 4.89 40.56 1.24
N LEU A 13 5.23 40.65 2.54
CA LEU A 13 5.48 39.47 3.37
C LEU A 13 4.21 38.60 3.51
N LEU A 14 3.07 39.24 3.72
CA LEU A 14 1.78 38.58 3.86
C LEU A 14 1.41 37.83 2.56
N ALA A 15 1.59 38.50 1.40
CA ALA A 15 1.35 37.90 0.08
C ALA A 15 2.25 36.69 -0.16
N LEU A 16 3.54 36.79 0.21
CA LEU A 16 4.51 35.69 0.08
C LEU A 16 4.15 34.51 0.97
N LEU A 17 3.68 34.78 2.20
CA LEU A 17 3.17 33.77 3.11
C LEU A 17 1.96 33.03 2.54
N TYR A 18 0.98 33.77 1.98
CA TYR A 18 -0.20 33.16 1.34
C TYR A 18 0.17 32.33 0.10
N LEU A 19 1.10 32.80 -0.74
CA LEU A 19 1.60 32.04 -1.88
C LEU A 19 2.30 30.75 -1.45
N PHE A 20 3.07 30.82 -0.36
CA PHE A 20 3.72 29.62 0.21
C PHE A 20 2.69 28.61 0.69
N PHE A 21 1.70 29.04 1.48
CA PHE A 21 0.64 28.14 1.94
C PHE A 21 -0.21 27.59 0.79
N ALA A 22 -0.53 28.42 -0.21
CA ALA A 22 -1.25 27.96 -1.40
C ALA A 22 -0.48 26.85 -2.14
N ARG A 23 0.84 27.00 -2.25
CA ARG A 23 1.69 25.98 -2.86
C ARG A 23 1.74 24.70 -2.04
N VAL A 24 1.84 24.80 -0.72
CA VAL A 24 1.85 23.63 0.17
C VAL A 24 0.50 22.90 0.12
N LEU A 25 -0.61 23.64 0.19
CA LEU A 25 -1.95 23.05 0.07
C LEU A 25 -2.16 22.40 -1.30
N TRP A 26 -1.67 23.03 -2.39
CA TRP A 26 -1.77 22.45 -3.72
C TRP A 26 -0.93 21.17 -3.86
N ALA A 27 0.28 21.14 -3.29
CA ALA A 27 1.13 19.96 -3.27
C ALA A 27 0.48 18.80 -2.48
N VAL A 28 -0.06 19.09 -1.30
CA VAL A 28 -0.79 18.09 -0.50
C VAL A 28 -2.05 17.60 -1.23
N TRP A 29 -2.77 18.52 -1.89
CA TRP A 29 -3.99 18.16 -2.63
C TRP A 29 -3.71 17.32 -3.88
N SER A 30 -2.56 17.55 -4.54
CA SER A 30 -2.12 16.72 -5.67
C SER A 30 -1.72 15.32 -5.25
N GLU A 31 -1.16 15.16 -4.05
CA GLU A 31 -0.80 13.87 -3.46
C GLU A 31 -2.05 13.05 -3.09
N VAL A 32 -3.06 13.70 -2.49
CA VAL A 32 -4.34 13.05 -2.11
C VAL A 32 -5.20 12.68 -3.34
N ARG A 33 -5.01 13.38 -4.47
CA ARG A 33 -5.61 13.01 -5.75
C ARG A 33 -4.66 12.15 -6.57
N GLY A 34 -4.26 11.00 -6.05
CA GLY A 34 -3.58 9.95 -6.84
C GLY A 34 -4.36 9.65 -8.13
N PRO A 35 -3.67 9.35 -9.23
CA PRO A 35 -4.33 9.12 -10.51
C PRO A 35 -5.33 7.97 -10.38
N ARG A 36 -6.63 8.30 -10.47
CA ARG A 36 -7.65 7.31 -10.76
C ARG A 36 -7.28 6.72 -12.11
N ALA A 37 -6.89 5.45 -12.12
CA ALA A 37 -6.71 4.69 -13.35
C ALA A 37 -7.95 4.89 -14.20
N GLY A 38 -7.80 5.65 -15.28
CA GLY A 38 -8.88 5.93 -16.21
C GLY A 38 -9.36 4.64 -16.84
N ALA A 39 -10.62 4.34 -16.64
CA ALA A 39 -11.32 3.36 -17.44
C ALA A 39 -11.27 3.82 -18.91
N ALA A 40 -10.61 3.04 -19.75
CA ALA A 40 -10.63 3.23 -21.19
C ALA A 40 -12.05 2.91 -21.70
N PRO A 41 -12.69 3.77 -22.52
CA PRO A 41 -13.94 3.42 -23.15
C PRO A 41 -13.71 2.43 -24.29
N LEU A 42 -14.45 1.33 -24.26
CA LEU A 42 -14.64 0.41 -25.37
C LEU A 42 -15.31 1.18 -26.54
N SER A 43 -14.55 1.45 -27.59
CA SER A 43 -15.10 1.85 -28.88
C SER A 43 -15.04 0.66 -29.83
N ALA A 44 -16.21 0.06 -30.00
CA ALA A 44 -16.49 -0.84 -31.13
C ALA A 44 -16.55 0.01 -32.41
N ARG A 45 -15.79 -0.33 -33.43
CA ARG A 45 -16.27 -0.22 -34.82
C ARG A 45 -15.47 -1.10 -35.74
N GLY A 46 -16.21 -1.94 -36.45
CA GLY A 46 -15.72 -2.90 -37.42
C GLY A 46 -15.30 -2.23 -38.75
N GLY A 47 -14.62 -3.01 -39.57
CA GLY A 47 -14.23 -2.65 -40.93
C GLY A 47 -13.29 -3.72 -41.48
N ALA A 48 -13.82 -4.54 -42.38
CA ALA A 48 -13.12 -5.61 -43.08
C ALA A 48 -12.05 -5.06 -44.03
N GLY A 49 -10.94 -5.80 -44.21
CA GLY A 49 -9.95 -5.51 -45.22
C GLY A 49 -8.84 -6.55 -45.21
N HIS A 50 -8.92 -7.52 -46.11
CA HIS A 50 -7.95 -8.59 -46.36
C HIS A 50 -6.76 -8.04 -47.15
N ALA A 51 -5.53 -8.39 -46.79
CA ALA A 51 -4.43 -8.76 -47.69
C ALA A 51 -3.19 -9.26 -46.92
N PRO A 52 -2.34 -10.12 -47.51
CA PRO A 52 -1.56 -11.12 -46.79
C PRO A 52 -0.07 -10.78 -46.64
N GLY A 53 0.52 -11.32 -45.57
CA GLY A 53 1.93 -11.66 -45.55
C GLY A 53 2.88 -10.69 -44.90
N GLU A 54 3.26 -11.03 -43.64
CA GLU A 54 4.66 -11.07 -43.21
C GLU A 54 4.76 -11.60 -41.76
N PRO A 55 5.89 -12.16 -41.32
CA PRO A 55 5.93 -13.15 -40.23
C PRO A 55 5.72 -12.52 -38.86
N VAL A 56 4.78 -13.11 -38.12
CA VAL A 56 4.42 -12.76 -36.77
C VAL A 56 5.59 -13.08 -35.85
N ALA A 57 6.24 -12.04 -35.32
CA ALA A 57 7.13 -12.18 -34.19
C ALA A 57 6.29 -12.60 -32.96
N ASP A 58 6.72 -13.69 -32.35
CA ASP A 58 6.13 -14.34 -31.19
C ASP A 58 5.92 -13.36 -30.00
N PRO A 59 4.68 -13.12 -29.53
CA PRO A 59 4.43 -12.25 -28.38
C PRO A 59 4.77 -12.88 -27.02
N SER A 60 5.48 -14.02 -27.00
CA SER A 60 5.84 -14.73 -25.77
C SER A 60 7.02 -14.14 -24.99
N ALA A 61 7.70 -13.10 -25.51
CA ALA A 61 8.95 -12.61 -24.91
C ALA A 61 8.80 -11.53 -23.83
N LEU A 62 7.58 -11.02 -23.54
CA LEU A 62 7.33 -10.00 -22.50
C LEU A 62 6.49 -10.51 -21.33
N ARG A 63 6.60 -11.79 -21.03
CA ARG A 63 6.05 -12.29 -19.76
C ARG A 63 6.99 -11.87 -18.64
N ALA A 64 6.72 -10.69 -18.06
CA ALA A 64 7.30 -10.30 -16.79
C ALA A 64 7.25 -11.49 -15.85
N LYS A 65 8.41 -11.89 -15.29
CA LYS A 65 8.51 -12.97 -14.31
C LYS A 65 7.65 -12.61 -13.10
N THR A 66 6.40 -13.05 -13.12
CA THR A 66 5.57 -13.12 -11.92
C THR A 66 6.33 -14.04 -10.95
N PRO A 67 6.61 -13.60 -9.72
CA PRO A 67 7.24 -14.48 -8.73
C PRO A 67 6.37 -15.73 -8.58
N PRO A 68 6.94 -16.90 -8.30
CA PRO A 68 6.22 -18.17 -8.27
C PRO A 68 5.07 -18.08 -7.29
N ARG A 69 3.87 -18.17 -7.80
CA ARG A 69 2.62 -18.23 -7.05
C ARG A 69 2.67 -19.50 -6.22
N GLY A 70 2.99 -19.35 -4.93
CA GLY A 70 3.03 -20.46 -3.98
C GLY A 70 1.75 -21.29 -4.10
N LYS A 71 1.88 -22.61 -3.88
CA LYS A 71 0.76 -23.55 -3.94
C LYS A 71 -0.39 -23.01 -3.09
N ARG A 72 -1.57 -22.87 -3.68
CA ARG A 72 -2.80 -22.38 -3.05
C ARG A 72 -3.22 -23.34 -1.93
N GLY A 73 -2.64 -23.17 -0.74
CA GLY A 73 -3.13 -23.78 0.50
C GLY A 73 -3.84 -22.70 1.29
N ALA A 74 -4.90 -23.04 2.00
CA ALA A 74 -5.55 -22.11 2.93
C ALA A 74 -4.53 -21.68 3.99
N VAL A 75 -4.38 -20.37 4.21
CA VAL A 75 -3.58 -19.83 5.29
C VAL A 75 -4.36 -20.03 6.59
N ALA A 76 -3.75 -20.66 7.58
CA ALA A 76 -4.37 -20.85 8.89
C ALA A 76 -3.70 -20.04 10.00
N ARG A 77 -2.47 -19.62 9.79
CA ARG A 77 -1.65 -18.92 10.78
C ARG A 77 -0.61 -18.02 10.13
N LEU A 78 -0.14 -17.04 10.89
CA LEU A 78 1.02 -16.23 10.58
C LEU A 78 2.16 -16.61 11.50
N ILE A 79 3.35 -16.79 10.96
CA ILE A 79 4.54 -17.14 11.74
C ILE A 79 5.46 -15.93 11.78
N VAL A 80 5.85 -15.49 12.97
CA VAL A 80 6.78 -14.37 13.15
C VAL A 80 8.17 -14.82 12.71
N LEU A 81 8.76 -14.11 11.74
CA LEU A 81 10.13 -14.30 11.29
C LEU A 81 11.09 -13.31 11.96
N GLU A 82 10.62 -12.08 12.17
CA GLU A 82 11.33 -11.01 12.85
C GLU A 82 10.36 -10.20 13.73
N PRO A 83 10.81 -9.64 14.86
CA PRO A 83 12.15 -9.68 15.44
C PRO A 83 12.54 -11.06 15.99
N ARG A 84 13.85 -11.27 16.19
CA ARG A 84 14.38 -12.55 16.69
C ARG A 84 13.84 -12.95 18.06
N SER A 85 13.45 -11.98 18.89
CA SER A 85 12.85 -12.20 20.21
C SER A 85 11.55 -13.01 20.15
N ASN A 86 10.77 -12.84 19.08
CA ASN A 86 9.46 -13.48 18.90
C ASN A 86 9.44 -14.46 17.72
N LYS A 87 10.61 -14.77 17.15
CA LYS A 87 10.74 -15.63 15.98
C LYS A 87 10.15 -17.02 16.25
N GLY A 88 9.35 -17.49 15.31
CA GLY A 88 8.67 -18.80 15.38
C GLY A 88 7.32 -18.76 16.10
N THR A 89 6.93 -17.63 16.70
CA THR A 89 5.59 -17.48 17.27
C THR A 89 4.54 -17.62 16.17
N ALA A 90 3.60 -18.56 16.36
CA ALA A 90 2.50 -18.76 15.43
C ALA A 90 1.25 -18.04 15.95
N ILE A 91 0.68 -17.18 15.10
CA ILE A 91 -0.54 -16.44 15.36
C ILE A 91 -1.65 -17.05 14.51
N SER A 92 -2.66 -17.63 15.14
CA SER A 92 -3.79 -18.27 14.43
C SER A 92 -4.74 -17.21 13.88
N VAL A 93 -5.12 -17.31 12.60
CA VAL A 93 -6.08 -16.42 11.94
C VAL A 93 -7.48 -17.02 11.96
N ALA A 94 -7.93 -17.51 13.12
CA ALA A 94 -9.31 -17.99 13.29
C ALA A 94 -10.33 -16.86 13.42
N GLN A 95 -9.88 -15.70 13.89
CA GLN A 95 -10.66 -14.47 14.07
C GLN A 95 -9.90 -13.29 13.49
N GLU A 96 -10.49 -12.09 13.54
CA GLU A 96 -9.80 -10.86 13.18
C GLU A 96 -8.63 -10.61 14.14
N ILE A 97 -7.47 -10.31 13.56
CA ILE A 97 -6.23 -9.97 14.25
C ILE A 97 -5.85 -8.56 13.89
N THR A 98 -5.70 -7.69 14.86
CA THR A 98 -5.20 -6.33 14.67
C THR A 98 -3.74 -6.24 15.10
N PHE A 99 -2.95 -5.56 14.26
CA PHE A 99 -1.53 -5.26 14.51
C PHE A 99 -1.36 -3.77 14.81
N GLY A 100 -0.62 -3.43 15.85
CA GLY A 100 -0.38 -2.03 16.18
C GLY A 100 0.45 -1.83 17.45
N ARG A 101 0.77 -0.58 17.76
CA ARG A 101 1.44 -0.23 19.04
C ARG A 101 0.47 -0.13 20.21
N ALA A 102 -0.82 0.09 19.92
CA ALA A 102 -1.80 0.21 20.98
C ALA A 102 -1.93 -1.11 21.75
N PRO A 103 -2.05 -1.08 23.09
CA PRO A 103 -2.20 -2.27 23.92
C PRO A 103 -3.52 -3.01 23.65
N GLY A 104 -4.48 -2.37 23.00
CA GLY A 104 -5.75 -2.98 22.57
C GLY A 104 -5.66 -3.80 21.27
N CYS A 105 -4.52 -3.78 20.58
CA CYS A 105 -4.32 -4.62 19.40
C CYS A 105 -4.12 -6.09 19.81
N THR A 106 -4.64 -7.02 18.99
CA THR A 106 -4.45 -8.46 19.21
C THR A 106 -2.97 -8.82 19.23
N VAL A 107 -2.19 -8.19 18.35
CA VAL A 107 -0.74 -8.28 18.31
C VAL A 107 -0.18 -6.89 18.56
N ALA A 108 0.13 -6.61 19.82
CA ALA A 108 0.73 -5.34 20.21
C ALA A 108 2.25 -5.41 20.09
N VAL A 109 2.83 -4.41 19.42
CA VAL A 109 4.29 -4.21 19.26
C VAL A 109 4.67 -2.80 19.74
N PRO A 110 4.62 -2.56 21.07
CA PRO A 110 4.75 -1.21 21.65
C PRO A 110 6.10 -0.56 21.37
N ASP A 111 7.15 -1.34 21.23
CA ASP A 111 8.53 -0.87 21.05
C ASP A 111 8.87 -0.56 19.60
N ASP A 112 8.00 -0.91 18.63
CA ASP A 112 8.24 -0.65 17.22
C ASP A 112 7.71 0.74 16.83
N THR A 113 8.61 1.71 16.72
CA THR A 113 8.30 3.09 16.33
C THR A 113 7.80 3.25 14.90
N PHE A 114 8.03 2.23 14.04
CA PHE A 114 7.56 2.21 12.66
C PHE A 114 6.12 1.71 12.53
N VAL A 115 5.54 1.18 13.62
CA VAL A 115 4.16 0.69 13.64
C VAL A 115 3.22 1.77 14.18
N SER A 116 2.11 2.03 13.51
CA SER A 116 1.05 2.95 13.95
C SER A 116 0.26 2.38 15.13
N GLN A 117 -0.53 3.20 15.83
CA GLN A 117 -1.37 2.77 16.97
C GLN A 117 -2.26 1.58 16.61
N VAL A 118 -3.00 1.69 15.50
CA VAL A 118 -3.60 0.57 14.77
C VAL A 118 -2.99 0.64 13.37
N HIS A 119 -2.31 -0.41 12.94
CA HIS A 119 -1.52 -0.38 11.70
C HIS A 119 -2.18 -1.18 10.60
N ALA A 120 -2.50 -2.43 10.86
CA ALA A 120 -3.10 -3.33 9.91
C ALA A 120 -4.02 -4.33 10.63
N ARG A 121 -4.90 -4.96 9.85
CA ARG A 121 -5.66 -6.11 10.32
C ARG A 121 -5.54 -7.30 9.35
N VAL A 122 -5.69 -8.46 9.91
CA VAL A 122 -5.79 -9.72 9.17
C VAL A 122 -7.06 -10.43 9.61
N PHE A 123 -7.88 -10.86 8.69
CA PHE A 123 -9.13 -11.53 8.99
C PHE A 123 -9.42 -12.64 7.96
N ASN A 124 -10.30 -13.57 8.34
CA ASN A 124 -10.74 -14.63 7.43
C ASN A 124 -12.06 -14.22 6.78
N ASP A 125 -12.10 -14.20 5.45
CA ASP A 125 -13.30 -13.99 4.66
C ASP A 125 -13.52 -15.21 3.75
N GLN A 126 -14.57 -15.98 4.06
CA GLN A 126 -14.97 -17.17 3.30
C GLN A 126 -13.82 -18.17 3.04
N GLY A 127 -12.94 -18.36 4.00
CA GLY A 127 -11.79 -19.26 3.91
C GLY A 127 -10.54 -18.63 3.29
N ASN A 128 -10.58 -17.35 2.92
CA ASN A 128 -9.43 -16.59 2.48
C ASN A 128 -8.95 -15.68 3.62
N VAL A 129 -7.68 -15.72 3.91
CA VAL A 129 -7.07 -14.78 4.87
C VAL A 129 -6.74 -13.50 4.12
N ILE A 130 -7.38 -12.42 4.53
CA ILE A 130 -7.24 -11.09 3.94
C ILE A 130 -6.40 -10.22 4.88
N ILE A 131 -5.47 -9.46 4.32
CA ILE A 131 -4.75 -8.40 5.02
C ILE A 131 -5.18 -7.03 4.50
N GLU A 132 -5.34 -6.08 5.42
CA GLU A 132 -5.72 -4.70 5.14
C GLU A 132 -4.88 -3.73 5.97
N ASP A 133 -4.39 -2.65 5.33
CA ASP A 133 -3.70 -1.55 5.98
C ASP A 133 -4.72 -0.50 6.45
N PHE A 134 -4.64 -0.08 7.71
CA PHE A 134 -5.53 0.93 8.31
C PHE A 134 -5.03 2.37 8.13
N GLY A 135 -4.43 2.69 6.99
CA GLY A 135 -3.87 4.01 6.74
C GLY A 135 -2.63 4.27 7.59
N SER A 136 -1.79 3.25 7.73
CA SER A 136 -0.57 3.34 8.53
C SER A 136 0.42 4.36 7.97
N THR A 137 1.22 4.97 8.82
CA THR A 137 2.20 6.00 8.43
C THR A 137 3.26 5.44 7.47
N ASN A 138 3.79 4.27 7.79
CA ASN A 138 4.88 3.67 7.01
C ASN A 138 4.42 2.64 5.98
N GLY A 139 3.17 2.18 6.07
CA GLY A 139 2.58 1.19 5.18
C GLY A 139 2.84 -0.25 5.60
N THR A 140 1.94 -1.11 5.14
CA THR A 140 2.07 -2.56 5.20
C THR A 140 2.59 -3.08 3.87
N PHE A 141 3.45 -4.08 3.87
CA PHE A 141 4.02 -4.65 2.64
C PHE A 141 3.75 -6.15 2.57
N VAL A 142 3.39 -6.62 1.38
CA VAL A 142 3.25 -8.05 1.08
C VAL A 142 4.26 -8.41 -0.01
N ASN A 143 5.17 -9.32 0.29
CA ASN A 143 6.27 -9.73 -0.60
C ASN A 143 7.11 -8.54 -1.12
N GLY A 144 7.31 -7.51 -0.27
CA GLY A 144 8.04 -6.28 -0.60
C GLY A 144 7.23 -5.24 -1.39
N THR A 145 5.97 -5.53 -1.73
CA THR A 145 5.08 -4.58 -2.41
C THR A 145 4.15 -3.93 -1.39
N ARG A 146 4.08 -2.58 -1.41
CA ARG A 146 3.20 -1.83 -0.51
C ARG A 146 1.73 -2.15 -0.77
N LEU A 147 1.01 -2.43 0.29
CA LEU A 147 -0.42 -2.70 0.26
C LEU A 147 -1.20 -1.38 0.09
N THR A 148 -2.04 -1.29 -0.94
CA THR A 148 -2.90 -0.13 -1.20
C THR A 148 -4.39 -0.46 -1.14
N ILE A 149 -4.71 -1.73 -1.25
CA ILE A 149 -6.07 -2.29 -1.15
C ILE A 149 -6.00 -3.60 -0.36
N PRO A 150 -7.07 -4.07 0.29
CA PRO A 150 -7.10 -5.37 0.94
C PRO A 150 -6.68 -6.49 -0.02
N GLN A 151 -5.82 -7.39 0.44
CA GLN A 151 -5.24 -8.47 -0.37
C GLN A 151 -5.35 -9.82 0.32
N ALA A 152 -5.72 -10.85 -0.44
CA ALA A 152 -5.69 -12.23 0.04
C ALA A 152 -4.25 -12.72 0.16
N LEU A 153 -3.93 -13.31 1.32
CA LEU A 153 -2.65 -13.95 1.58
C LEU A 153 -2.66 -15.39 1.11
N HIS A 154 -1.53 -15.82 0.59
CA HIS A 154 -1.27 -17.19 0.19
C HIS A 154 -0.16 -17.78 1.06
N LYS A 155 -0.14 -19.09 1.18
CA LYS A 155 0.92 -19.78 1.92
C LYS A 155 2.30 -19.44 1.35
N GLY A 156 3.20 -19.01 2.25
CA GLY A 156 4.54 -18.54 1.91
C GLY A 156 4.64 -17.03 1.64
N ASP A 157 3.51 -16.29 1.64
CA ASP A 157 3.57 -14.84 1.51
C ASP A 157 4.21 -14.22 2.76
N ARG A 158 5.07 -13.24 2.54
CA ARG A 158 5.72 -12.46 3.61
C ARG A 158 5.02 -11.14 3.78
N VAL A 159 4.60 -10.88 5.01
CA VAL A 159 3.96 -9.63 5.43
C VAL A 159 4.93 -8.87 6.30
N GLN A 160 5.17 -7.59 5.98
CA GLN A 160 5.98 -6.70 6.79
C GLN A 160 5.12 -5.56 7.34
N ILE A 161 5.18 -5.37 8.65
CA ILE A 161 4.49 -4.34 9.41
C ILE A 161 5.54 -3.68 10.32
N GLY A 162 6.03 -2.49 9.92
CA GLY A 162 7.17 -1.86 10.57
C GLY A 162 8.43 -2.74 10.49
N SER A 163 9.02 -3.06 11.64
CA SER A 163 10.16 -3.98 11.75
C SER A 163 9.74 -5.45 11.87
N THR A 164 8.45 -5.73 12.03
CA THR A 164 7.92 -7.09 12.18
C THR A 164 7.70 -7.73 10.82
N VAL A 165 8.26 -8.92 10.62
CA VAL A 165 8.07 -9.73 9.41
C VAL A 165 7.38 -11.03 9.79
N LEU A 166 6.31 -11.34 9.07
CA LEU A 166 5.47 -12.52 9.26
C LEU A 166 5.45 -13.35 7.96
N GLU A 167 5.27 -14.65 8.07
CA GLU A 167 5.04 -15.56 6.95
C GLU A 167 3.68 -16.24 7.09
N ALA A 168 2.90 -16.21 6.04
CA ALA A 168 1.61 -16.89 5.94
C ALA A 168 1.81 -18.41 5.75
N ASN A 169 1.20 -19.24 6.62
CA ASN A 169 1.38 -20.70 6.62
C ASN A 169 0.06 -21.48 6.84
#